data_9bec8e9806c47f293225f8e815965900
#
_entry.id   9bec8e9806c47f293225f8e815965900
#
_cell.length_a   1.000
_cell.length_b   1.000
_cell.length_c   1.000
_cell.angle_alpha   90.00
_cell.angle_beta   90.00
_cell.angle_gamma   90.00
#
_symmetry.space_group_name_H-M   'P 1'
#
loop_
_entity.id
_entity.type
_entity.pdbx_description
1 polymer ?
#
loop_
_entity_poly.entity_id
_entity_poly.type
_entity_poly.pdbx_seq_one_letter_code
_entity_poly.pdbx_strand_id
1 'polypeptide(L)'
;MKTSDSLPADEGLIPTVFHRYNRRLRGLLIERQAWFVLRDLTKLTNSHLGKRFTQKLDPDQVRLEQIAGAAEKEYLVSESGLYALLMVHFYHPENRSLRQWLSNEVVPALRDAQQHNPHLPQRRMERVEGHLMSVMDWQGKLWVRWSDAVRLMEEDLRTLR
;
A
#
# COMPACT_ATOMS: atom_id res chain seq x y z
N MET A 1 -41.36 8.40 -19.51
CA MET A 1 -40.56 8.90 -18.41
C MET A 1 -39.35 8.00 -18.24
N LYS A 2 -38.22 8.42 -18.73
CA LYS A 2 -36.93 7.75 -18.46
C LYS A 2 -36.34 8.43 -17.24
N THR A 3 -36.42 7.78 -16.09
CA THR A 3 -35.57 8.09 -14.97
C THR A 3 -34.17 7.68 -15.38
N SER A 4 -33.36 8.66 -15.76
CA SER A 4 -31.93 8.46 -15.83
C SER A 4 -31.45 8.32 -14.38
N ASP A 5 -31.41 7.06 -13.94
CA ASP A 5 -30.53 6.69 -12.81
C ASP A 5 -29.11 7.00 -13.25
N SER A 6 -28.68 8.21 -12.97
CA SER A 6 -27.28 8.53 -12.93
C SER A 6 -26.71 7.78 -11.72
N LEU A 7 -26.16 6.59 -11.98
CA LEU A 7 -25.32 5.89 -11.04
C LEU A 7 -24.27 6.88 -10.50
N PRO A 8 -24.06 6.94 -9.20
CA PRO A 8 -23.08 7.85 -8.63
C PRO A 8 -21.70 7.51 -9.21
N ALA A 9 -21.00 8.52 -9.68
CA ALA A 9 -19.67 8.44 -10.30
C ALA A 9 -18.55 7.97 -9.36
N ASP A 10 -18.88 7.21 -8.32
CA ASP A 10 -17.96 6.83 -7.24
C ASP A 10 -17.95 5.31 -6.98
N GLU A 11 -18.38 4.51 -7.96
CA GLU A 11 -18.29 3.04 -7.87
C GLU A 11 -16.93 2.52 -8.33
N GLY A 12 -15.87 2.98 -7.68
CA GLY A 12 -14.54 2.39 -7.83
C GLY A 12 -14.15 1.57 -6.60
N LEU A 13 -13.16 0.70 -6.77
CA LEU A 13 -12.52 0.01 -5.65
C LEU A 13 -11.88 1.04 -4.72
N ILE A 14 -12.12 0.93 -3.42
CA ILE A 14 -11.58 1.86 -2.43
C ILE A 14 -10.19 1.39 -2.00
N PRO A 15 -9.12 2.12 -2.33
CA PRO A 15 -7.77 1.74 -1.95
C PRO A 15 -7.44 2.15 -0.52
N THR A 16 -6.55 1.39 0.10
CA THR A 16 -5.82 1.83 1.28
C THR A 16 -4.58 2.60 0.84
N VAL A 17 -4.35 3.76 1.42
CA VAL A 17 -3.23 4.64 1.05
C VAL A 17 -2.10 4.50 2.06
N PHE A 18 -0.92 4.15 1.58
CA PHE A 18 0.31 4.11 2.36
C PHE A 18 1.23 5.24 1.91
N HIS A 19 2.12 5.68 2.79
CA HIS A 19 3.10 6.71 2.48
C HIS A 19 4.51 6.24 2.79
N ARG A 20 5.41 6.50 1.85
CA ARG A 20 6.85 6.29 2.01
C ARG A 20 7.58 7.50 1.42
N TYR A 21 8.38 8.20 2.22
CA TYR A 21 9.12 9.41 1.81
C TYR A 21 8.22 10.46 1.12
N ASN A 22 7.07 10.76 1.71
CA ASN A 22 6.06 11.69 1.18
C ASN A 22 5.43 11.27 -0.17
N ARG A 23 5.65 10.06 -0.62
CA ARG A 23 5.02 9.48 -1.81
C ARG A 23 3.97 8.47 -1.41
N ARG A 24 2.80 8.58 -2.01
CA ARG A 24 1.70 7.66 -1.73
C ARG A 24 1.84 6.37 -2.51
N LEU A 25 1.36 5.30 -1.92
CA LEU A 25 1.10 4.02 -2.56
C LEU A 25 -0.32 3.61 -2.25
N ARG A 26 -1.15 3.46 -3.26
CA ARG A 26 -2.49 2.90 -3.14
C ARG A 26 -2.43 1.39 -3.31
N GLY A 27 -2.91 0.68 -2.31
CA GLY A 27 -2.98 -0.77 -2.29
C GLY A 27 -4.41 -1.25 -2.11
N LEU A 28 -4.72 -2.40 -2.66
CA LEU A 28 -6.01 -3.05 -2.62
C LEU A 28 -5.86 -4.52 -2.30
N LEU A 29 -6.83 -5.09 -1.64
CA LEU A 29 -6.94 -6.53 -1.51
C LEU A 29 -8.14 -7.00 -2.34
N ILE A 30 -7.87 -7.74 -3.39
CA ILE A 30 -8.87 -8.31 -4.29
C ILE A 30 -8.71 -9.83 -4.25
N GLU A 31 -9.77 -10.55 -3.86
CA GLU A 31 -9.74 -12.02 -3.76
C GLU A 31 -8.57 -12.56 -2.91
N ARG A 32 -8.32 -11.90 -1.78
CA ARG A 32 -7.22 -12.21 -0.84
C ARG A 32 -5.80 -11.94 -1.37
N GLN A 33 -5.68 -11.35 -2.54
CA GLN A 33 -4.41 -11.00 -3.14
C GLN A 33 -4.18 -9.49 -3.06
N ALA A 34 -2.97 -9.07 -2.70
CA ALA A 34 -2.60 -7.67 -2.66
C ALA A 34 -2.30 -7.15 -4.08
N TRP A 35 -2.84 -5.98 -4.40
CA TRP A 35 -2.67 -5.29 -5.67
C TRP A 35 -2.26 -3.84 -5.41
N PHE A 36 -1.41 -3.33 -6.26
CA PHE A 36 -0.84 -1.98 -6.12
C PHE A 36 -1.01 -1.18 -7.39
N VAL A 37 -1.28 0.11 -7.26
CA VAL A 37 -1.43 1.00 -8.40
C VAL A 37 -0.06 1.23 -9.05
N LEU A 38 0.08 0.85 -10.32
CA LEU A 38 1.33 0.93 -11.07
C LEU A 38 1.90 2.35 -11.14
N ARG A 39 1.05 3.35 -11.30
CA ARG A 39 1.44 4.77 -11.34
C ARG A 39 2.13 5.21 -10.04
N ASP A 40 1.66 4.74 -8.90
CA ASP A 40 2.25 5.05 -7.61
C ASP A 40 3.61 4.35 -7.44
N LEU A 41 3.72 3.09 -7.88
CA LEU A 41 4.99 2.36 -7.90
C LEU A 41 6.04 3.04 -8.76
N THR A 42 5.65 3.58 -9.88
CA THR A 42 6.54 4.37 -10.76
C THR A 42 7.17 5.54 -10.01
N LYS A 43 6.38 6.26 -9.22
CA LYS A 43 6.87 7.40 -8.43
C LYS A 43 7.78 6.96 -7.28
N LEU A 44 7.49 5.81 -6.65
CA LEU A 44 8.30 5.28 -5.56
C LEU A 44 9.66 4.76 -6.01
N THR A 45 9.74 4.21 -7.21
CA THR A 45 10.98 3.64 -7.77
C THR A 45 11.80 4.63 -8.56
N ASN A 46 11.34 5.88 -8.75
CA ASN A 46 11.93 6.86 -9.67
C ASN A 46 12.16 6.31 -11.09
N SER A 47 11.39 5.32 -11.48
CA SER A 47 11.51 4.67 -12.78
C SER A 47 10.32 5.04 -13.66
N HIS A 48 10.55 5.06 -14.96
CA HIS A 48 9.49 5.25 -15.95
C HIS A 48 8.75 3.93 -16.19
N LEU A 49 8.12 3.37 -15.13
CA LEU A 49 7.26 2.20 -15.24
C LEU A 49 5.98 2.58 -15.99
N GLY A 50 6.05 2.65 -17.31
CA GLY A 50 4.88 2.87 -18.16
C GLY A 50 4.19 1.56 -18.53
N LYS A 51 3.21 1.67 -19.43
CA LYS A 51 2.47 0.51 -19.98
C LYS A 51 3.38 -0.60 -20.53
N ARG A 52 4.60 -0.27 -20.94
CA ARG A 52 5.57 -1.24 -21.47
C ARG A 52 5.95 -2.33 -20.47
N PHE A 53 5.85 -2.04 -19.19
CA PHE A 53 6.23 -2.99 -18.14
C PHE A 53 5.12 -3.99 -17.83
N THR A 54 3.87 -3.64 -18.13
CA THR A 54 2.76 -4.59 -18.04
C THR A 54 2.93 -5.75 -19.02
N GLN A 55 3.63 -5.53 -20.13
CA GLN A 55 3.91 -6.59 -21.12
C GLN A 55 4.96 -7.61 -20.65
N LYS A 56 5.75 -7.26 -19.65
CA LYS A 56 6.76 -8.16 -19.05
C LYS A 56 6.20 -9.01 -17.91
N LEU A 57 4.98 -8.74 -17.50
CA LEU A 57 4.28 -9.46 -16.44
C LEU A 57 3.32 -10.46 -17.05
N ASP A 58 3.07 -11.53 -16.31
CA ASP A 58 2.07 -12.51 -16.69
C ASP A 58 0.65 -11.91 -16.60
N PRO A 59 -0.33 -12.42 -17.35
CA PRO A 59 -1.70 -11.88 -17.35
C PRO A 59 -2.37 -11.89 -15.98
N ASP A 60 -2.01 -12.79 -15.09
CA ASP A 60 -2.51 -12.87 -13.72
C ASP A 60 -1.84 -11.87 -12.76
N GLN A 61 -0.80 -11.19 -13.21
CA GLN A 61 -0.06 -10.19 -12.45
C GLN A 61 -0.47 -8.74 -12.73
N VAL A 62 -1.35 -8.51 -13.71
CA VAL A 62 -1.80 -7.18 -14.14
C VAL A 62 -3.31 -7.15 -14.25
N ARG A 63 -3.92 -6.05 -13.77
CA ARG A 63 -5.35 -5.78 -13.92
C ARG A 63 -5.56 -4.31 -14.28
N LEU A 64 -6.66 -4.01 -14.97
CA LEU A 64 -7.12 -2.67 -15.22
C LEU A 64 -8.45 -2.47 -14.48
N GLU A 65 -8.48 -1.59 -13.49
CA GLU A 65 -9.63 -1.41 -12.61
C GLU A 65 -9.94 0.07 -12.37
N GLN A 66 -11.22 0.36 -12.12
CA GLN A 66 -11.64 1.67 -11.67
C GLN A 66 -11.36 1.80 -10.17
N ILE A 67 -10.58 2.79 -9.80
CA ILE A 67 -10.25 3.13 -8.42
C ILE A 67 -11.08 4.34 -8.00
N ALA A 68 -11.64 4.31 -6.81
CA ALA A 68 -12.38 5.44 -6.25
C ALA A 68 -11.51 6.71 -6.23
N GLY A 69 -12.07 7.81 -6.73
CA GLY A 69 -11.37 9.08 -6.84
C GLY A 69 -10.40 9.22 -8.02
N ALA A 70 -10.26 8.20 -8.86
CA ALA A 70 -9.46 8.28 -10.08
C ALA A 70 -10.33 8.68 -11.29
N ALA A 71 -9.80 9.57 -12.14
CA ALA A 71 -10.51 10.03 -13.33
C ALA A 71 -10.62 8.94 -14.40
N GLU A 72 -9.65 8.03 -14.44
CA GLU A 72 -9.55 6.93 -15.41
C GLU A 72 -9.24 5.63 -14.69
N LYS A 73 -9.46 4.50 -15.40
CA LYS A 73 -9.03 3.20 -14.92
C LYS A 73 -7.52 3.15 -14.72
N GLU A 74 -7.09 2.53 -13.64
CA GLU A 74 -5.70 2.39 -13.27
C GLU A 74 -5.21 0.95 -13.47
N TYR A 75 -3.97 0.80 -13.93
CA TYR A 75 -3.29 -0.48 -13.94
C TYR A 75 -2.89 -0.86 -12.52
N LEU A 76 -3.26 -2.06 -12.12
CA LEU A 76 -2.86 -2.68 -10.87
C LEU A 76 -1.88 -3.81 -11.13
N VAL A 77 -0.89 -3.92 -10.28
CA VAL A 77 0.11 -4.99 -10.30
C VAL A 77 -0.03 -5.81 -9.03
N SER A 78 -0.07 -7.13 -9.18
CA SER A 78 -0.14 -8.05 -8.05
C SER A 78 1.16 -8.03 -7.22
N GLU A 79 1.10 -8.58 -6.02
CA GLU A 79 2.27 -8.74 -5.16
C GLU A 79 3.40 -9.49 -5.88
N SER A 80 3.08 -10.59 -6.56
CA SER A 80 4.08 -11.35 -7.32
C SER A 80 4.64 -10.59 -8.51
N GLY A 81 3.79 -9.83 -9.21
CA GLY A 81 4.23 -8.95 -10.30
C GLY A 81 5.13 -7.82 -9.81
N LEU A 82 4.80 -7.25 -8.65
CA LEU A 82 5.63 -6.23 -8.02
C LEU A 82 7.03 -6.76 -7.69
N TYR A 83 7.12 -7.93 -7.08
CA TYR A 83 8.41 -8.53 -6.76
C TYR A 83 9.21 -8.89 -8.02
N ALA A 84 8.55 -9.37 -9.08
CA ALA A 84 9.19 -9.60 -10.36
C ALA A 84 9.77 -8.30 -10.94
N LEU A 85 9.02 -7.20 -10.87
CA LEU A 85 9.52 -5.89 -11.34
C LEU A 85 10.72 -5.41 -10.52
N LEU A 86 10.67 -5.48 -9.21
CA LEU A 86 11.72 -4.95 -8.33
C LEU A 86 13.00 -5.81 -8.31
N MET A 87 12.88 -7.12 -8.47
CA MET A 87 14.01 -8.04 -8.33
C MET A 87 14.63 -8.46 -9.66
N VAL A 88 13.84 -8.52 -10.72
CA VAL A 88 14.30 -9.02 -12.03
C VAL A 88 14.52 -7.88 -13.02
N HIS A 89 13.55 -7.00 -13.16
CA HIS A 89 13.56 -5.97 -14.20
C HIS A 89 14.23 -4.68 -13.78
N PHE A 90 14.21 -4.35 -12.48
CA PHE A 90 14.71 -3.09 -11.93
C PHE A 90 15.55 -3.33 -10.68
N TYR A 91 16.60 -4.10 -10.82
CA TYR A 91 17.50 -4.32 -9.68
C TYR A 91 18.23 -3.03 -9.33
N HIS A 92 17.90 -2.49 -8.17
CA HIS A 92 18.58 -1.37 -7.54
C HIS A 92 18.63 -1.60 -6.03
N PRO A 93 19.73 -1.24 -5.33
CA PRO A 93 19.83 -1.44 -3.87
C PRO A 93 18.66 -0.83 -3.08
N GLU A 94 18.14 0.32 -3.49
CA GLU A 94 16.97 0.95 -2.87
C GLU A 94 15.69 0.12 -3.04
N ASN A 95 15.56 -0.67 -4.09
CA ASN A 95 14.41 -1.53 -4.31
C ASN A 95 14.35 -2.67 -3.31
N ARG A 96 15.47 -3.08 -2.75
CA ARG A 96 15.51 -4.04 -1.64
C ARG A 96 14.81 -3.49 -0.40
N SER A 97 15.09 -2.26 -0.04
CA SER A 97 14.42 -1.58 1.08
C SER A 97 12.93 -1.38 0.81
N LEU A 98 12.55 -1.00 -0.41
CA LEU A 98 11.16 -0.88 -0.83
C LEU A 98 10.45 -2.23 -0.75
N ARG A 99 11.05 -3.31 -1.24
CA ARG A 99 10.50 -4.66 -1.14
C ARG A 99 10.28 -5.08 0.32
N GLN A 100 11.25 -4.81 1.19
CA GLN A 100 11.13 -5.14 2.61
C GLN A 100 9.98 -4.38 3.27
N TRP A 101 9.83 -3.10 2.97
CA TRP A 101 8.71 -2.30 3.46
C TRP A 101 7.37 -2.85 2.97
N LEU A 102 7.26 -3.19 1.68
CA LEU A 102 6.05 -3.76 1.11
C LEU A 102 5.68 -5.11 1.74
N SER A 103 6.64 -6.02 1.85
CA SER A 103 6.38 -7.37 2.36
C SER A 103 6.16 -7.41 3.88
N ASN A 104 6.81 -6.53 4.63
CA ASN A 104 6.75 -6.56 6.09
C ASN A 104 5.68 -5.65 6.68
N GLU A 105 5.27 -4.61 5.98
CA GLU A 105 4.33 -3.61 6.51
C GLU A 105 3.07 -3.46 5.66
N VAL A 106 3.22 -3.22 4.37
CA VAL A 106 2.08 -2.89 3.51
C VAL A 106 1.17 -4.09 3.25
N VAL A 107 1.73 -5.20 2.81
CA VAL A 107 0.94 -6.41 2.49
C VAL A 107 0.27 -6.99 3.73
N PRO A 108 0.93 -7.13 4.89
CA PRO A 108 0.25 -7.53 6.11
C PRO A 108 -0.88 -6.60 6.52
N ALA A 109 -0.69 -5.28 6.42
CA ALA A 109 -1.73 -4.30 6.75
C ALA A 109 -2.96 -4.42 5.83
N LEU A 110 -2.76 -4.66 4.54
CA LEU A 110 -3.85 -4.90 3.60
C LEU A 110 -4.64 -6.17 3.93
N ARG A 111 -3.95 -7.24 4.29
CA ARG A 111 -4.59 -8.52 4.66
C ARG A 111 -5.36 -8.42 5.96
N ASP A 112 -4.79 -7.76 6.95
CA ASP A 112 -5.42 -7.59 8.26
C ASP A 112 -6.67 -6.70 8.20
N ALA A 113 -6.68 -5.70 7.32
CA ALA A 113 -7.82 -4.80 7.13
C ALA A 113 -9.10 -5.52 6.63
N GLN A 114 -8.97 -6.66 5.97
CA GLN A 114 -10.13 -7.46 5.54
C GLN A 114 -10.62 -8.46 6.60
N GLN A 115 -9.83 -8.77 7.59
CA GLN A 115 -10.22 -9.68 8.66
C GLN A 115 -10.97 -8.90 9.75
N HIS A 116 -12.26 -8.60 9.50
CA HIS A 116 -13.13 -7.96 10.47
C HIS A 116 -13.50 -8.89 11.65
N ASN A 117 -12.52 -9.51 12.26
CA ASN A 117 -12.74 -10.21 13.50
C ASN A 117 -12.29 -9.31 14.66
N PRO A 118 -13.23 -8.75 15.45
CA PRO A 118 -12.89 -7.82 16.53
C PRO A 118 -12.07 -8.45 17.65
N HIS A 119 -12.00 -9.78 17.68
CA HIS A 119 -11.22 -10.53 18.68
C HIS A 119 -9.77 -10.79 18.25
N LEU A 120 -9.45 -10.56 16.99
CA LEU A 120 -8.10 -10.74 16.47
C LEU A 120 -7.34 -9.41 16.43
N PRO A 121 -6.01 -9.44 16.64
CA PRO A 121 -5.17 -8.28 16.45
C PRO A 121 -5.27 -7.76 15.02
N GLN A 122 -5.48 -6.45 14.85
CA GLN A 122 -5.58 -5.80 13.54
C GLN A 122 -4.44 -4.81 13.37
N ARG A 123 -3.69 -4.93 12.28
CA ARG A 123 -2.67 -3.95 11.92
C ARG A 123 -3.29 -2.78 11.19
N ARG A 124 -2.83 -1.59 11.51
CA ARG A 124 -3.15 -0.36 10.79
C ARG A 124 -1.96 0.59 10.78
N MET A 125 -1.98 1.49 9.83
CA MET A 125 -1.02 2.60 9.82
C MET A 125 -1.61 3.75 10.63
N GLU A 126 -0.86 4.24 11.59
CA GLU A 126 -1.24 5.34 12.46
C GLU A 126 -0.14 6.40 12.46
N ARG A 127 -0.53 7.65 12.57
CA ARG A 127 0.43 8.74 12.77
C ARG A 127 0.60 8.96 14.27
N VAL A 128 1.76 8.59 14.77
CA VAL A 128 2.15 8.76 16.19
C VAL A 128 3.27 9.79 16.24
N GLU A 129 3.07 10.86 17.00
CA GLU A 129 4.04 11.97 17.13
C GLU A 129 4.59 12.46 15.77
N GLY A 130 3.70 12.59 14.79
CA GLY A 130 4.08 13.02 13.44
C GLY A 130 4.69 11.96 12.52
N HIS A 131 5.00 10.77 13.03
CA HIS A 131 5.57 9.67 12.28
C HIS A 131 4.51 8.64 11.91
N LEU A 132 4.46 8.27 10.64
CA LEU A 132 3.58 7.19 10.17
C LEU A 132 4.23 5.85 10.49
N MET A 133 3.55 5.03 11.29
CA MET A 133 4.07 3.75 11.74
C MET A 133 3.01 2.67 11.73
N SER A 134 3.45 1.43 11.63
CA SER A 134 2.59 0.26 11.76
C SER A 134 2.29 -0.02 13.24
N VAL A 135 1.03 0.00 13.58
CA VAL A 135 0.55 -0.30 14.93
C VAL A 135 -0.44 -1.46 14.87
N MET A 136 -0.65 -2.10 16.00
CA MET A 136 -1.61 -3.18 16.15
C MET A 136 -2.71 -2.76 17.12
N ASP A 137 -3.94 -2.86 16.70
CA ASP A 137 -5.12 -2.68 17.54
C ASP A 137 -5.60 -4.06 18.02
N TRP A 138 -5.59 -4.28 19.31
CA TRP A 138 -6.01 -5.54 19.91
C TRP A 138 -6.58 -5.31 21.30
N GLN A 139 -7.75 -5.87 21.54
CA GLN A 139 -8.45 -5.76 22.82
C GLN A 139 -8.65 -4.31 23.30
N GLY A 140 -8.93 -3.40 22.34
CA GLY A 140 -9.11 -1.98 22.64
C GLY A 140 -7.84 -1.24 23.03
N LYS A 141 -6.67 -1.85 22.86
CA LYS A 141 -5.36 -1.25 23.14
C LYS A 141 -4.52 -1.16 21.89
N LEU A 142 -3.74 -0.09 21.82
CA LEU A 142 -2.78 0.13 20.75
C LEU A 142 -1.43 -0.50 21.13
N TRP A 143 -0.96 -1.38 20.29
CA TRP A 143 0.35 -2.04 20.44
C TRP A 143 1.31 -1.53 19.38
N VAL A 144 2.51 -1.18 19.83
CA VAL A 144 3.58 -0.67 18.98
C VAL A 144 4.79 -1.59 19.11
N ARG A 145 5.50 -1.82 18.01
CA ARG A 145 6.75 -2.56 18.05
C ARG A 145 7.75 -1.86 18.98
N TRP A 146 8.43 -2.61 19.83
CA TRP A 146 9.40 -2.04 20.75
C TRP A 146 10.49 -1.24 20.04
N SER A 147 11.00 -1.73 18.92
CA SER A 147 11.98 -1.01 18.09
C SER A 147 11.49 0.35 17.59
N ASP A 148 10.22 0.44 17.23
CA ASP A 148 9.62 1.69 16.77
C ASP A 148 9.40 2.66 17.92
N ALA A 149 9.00 2.16 19.09
CA ALA A 149 8.86 2.96 20.31
C ALA A 149 10.22 3.54 20.77
N VAL A 150 11.28 2.73 20.74
CA VAL A 150 12.64 3.18 21.09
C VAL A 150 13.09 4.27 20.12
N ARG A 151 12.87 4.12 18.83
CA ARG A 151 13.23 5.12 17.82
C ARG A 151 12.53 6.45 18.07
N LEU A 152 11.23 6.44 18.38
CA LEU A 152 10.49 7.67 18.71
C LEU A 152 11.06 8.37 19.95
N MET A 153 11.36 7.61 21.00
CA MET A 153 11.95 8.17 22.23
C MET A 153 13.35 8.77 21.98
N GLU A 154 14.15 8.16 21.13
CA GLU A 154 15.48 8.69 20.75
C GLU A 154 15.38 9.98 19.93
N GLU A 155 14.39 10.08 19.04
CA GLU A 155 14.14 11.29 18.26
C GLU A 155 13.67 12.44 19.16
N ASP A 156 12.79 12.18 20.12
CA ASP A 156 12.34 13.18 21.10
C ASP A 156 13.50 13.70 21.95
N LEU A 157 14.40 12.84 22.38
CA LEU A 157 15.59 13.25 23.13
C LEU A 157 16.56 14.11 22.30
N ARG A 158 16.62 13.92 21.00
CA ARG A 158 17.43 14.75 20.09
C ARG A 158 16.83 16.14 19.88
N THR A 159 15.51 16.27 19.89
CA THR A 159 14.82 17.55 19.74
C THR A 159 14.85 18.41 21.00
N LEU A 160 15.09 17.81 22.16
CA LEU A 160 15.23 18.48 23.45
C LEU A 160 16.66 19.01 23.76
N ARG A 161 17.61 18.78 22.87
CA ARG A 161 18.96 19.34 22.94
C ARG A 161 19.08 20.61 22.06
#